data_7054a5dd86cd4ab1015c1a4c5e794f3d
#
_entry.id   7054a5dd86cd4ab1015c1a4c5e794f3d
#
_cell.length_a   1.000
_cell.length_b   1.000
_cell.length_c   1.000
_cell.angle_alpha   90.00
_cell.angle_beta   90.00
_cell.angle_gamma   90.00
#
_symmetry.space_group_name_H-M   'P 1'
#
loop_
_entity.id
_entity.type
_entity.pdbx_description
1 polymer ?
#
loop_
_entity_poly.entity_id
_entity_poly.type
_entity_poly.pdbx_seq_one_letter_code
_entity_poly.pdbx_strand_id
1 'polypeptide(L)'
;MVGEALAVPVVLALVATAAVAQPFEVVGGCRAGLPNGAYELHEEDGRLRIAGAFAQGRKTGTFIFWAEGGARMAVIPYNEDVRSGTVALWYTARDGHTEAGRQLEAPYVDDRLHGIIRSWHANAARRAEYRYDHGTLLEAHAWSEAGLELSEAEARSLALHDAEEDQGYCDRLVAFIREHLPRCE
;
A
#
# COMPACT_ATOMS: atom_id res chain seq x y z
N MET A 1 19.36 73.48 20.64
CA MET A 1 19.72 72.41 19.76
C MET A 1 18.70 71.26 19.95
N VAL A 2 17.79 71.17 19.03
CA VAL A 2 16.66 70.20 19.07
C VAL A 2 17.09 69.03 18.19
N GLY A 3 17.23 67.86 18.86
CA GLY A 3 17.58 66.61 18.16
C GLY A 3 16.35 66.00 17.51
N GLU A 4 16.33 65.93 16.18
CA GLU A 4 15.31 65.20 15.40
C GLU A 4 15.56 63.69 15.54
N ALA A 5 14.56 62.97 16.06
CA ALA A 5 14.52 61.55 16.08
C ALA A 5 14.05 61.00 14.72
N LEU A 6 14.93 60.33 13.99
CA LEU A 6 14.60 59.64 12.76
C LEU A 6 13.80 58.35 13.08
N ALA A 7 12.54 58.32 12.71
CA ALA A 7 11.72 57.13 12.76
C ALA A 7 12.07 56.15 11.60
N VAL A 8 12.58 54.97 11.92
CA VAL A 8 12.83 53.91 10.94
C VAL A 8 11.53 53.13 10.70
N PRO A 9 11.02 53.04 9.44
CA PRO A 9 9.81 52.27 9.18
C PRO A 9 10.12 50.78 9.27
N VAL A 10 9.40 50.09 10.17
CA VAL A 10 9.40 48.61 10.21
C VAL A 10 8.57 48.10 9.02
N VAL A 11 9.27 47.59 7.99
CA VAL A 11 8.62 46.87 6.90
C VAL A 11 8.28 45.46 7.38
N LEU A 12 7.00 45.25 7.67
CA LEU A 12 6.48 43.90 7.96
C LEU A 12 6.40 43.12 6.61
N ALA A 13 7.38 42.25 6.35
CA ALA A 13 7.31 41.32 5.23
C ALA A 13 6.26 40.27 5.53
N LEU A 14 5.11 40.33 4.85
CA LEU A 14 4.17 39.20 4.79
C LEU A 14 4.83 38.05 4.05
N VAL A 15 5.30 37.03 4.79
CA VAL A 15 5.68 35.78 4.21
C VAL A 15 4.39 35.03 3.83
N ALA A 16 4.00 35.13 2.56
CA ALA A 16 2.96 34.27 2.01
C ALA A 16 3.51 32.84 2.02
N THR A 17 3.03 32.01 2.95
CA THR A 17 3.25 30.56 2.89
C THR A 17 2.47 30.06 1.68
N ALA A 18 3.18 29.79 0.57
CA ALA A 18 2.61 29.06 -0.55
C ALA A 18 2.12 27.70 0.02
N ALA A 19 0.82 27.48 -0.04
CA ALA A 19 0.27 26.14 0.22
C ALA A 19 0.91 25.22 -0.82
N VAL A 20 1.74 24.27 -0.38
CA VAL A 20 2.26 23.21 -1.24
C VAL A 20 1.02 22.46 -1.73
N ALA A 21 0.76 22.51 -3.03
CA ALA A 21 -0.31 21.74 -3.63
C ALA A 21 -0.10 20.28 -3.25
N GLN A 22 -1.11 19.64 -2.69
CA GLN A 22 -1.04 18.20 -2.42
C GLN A 22 -1.02 17.52 -3.79
N PRO A 23 -0.04 16.64 -4.07
CA PRO A 23 0.12 16.03 -5.40
C PRO A 23 -1.01 15.03 -5.73
N PHE A 24 -2.00 14.90 -4.85
CA PHE A 24 -3.09 13.95 -4.96
C PHE A 24 -4.44 14.59 -4.74
N GLU A 25 -5.44 14.16 -5.53
CA GLU A 25 -6.85 14.43 -5.32
C GLU A 25 -7.52 13.25 -4.62
N VAL A 26 -8.19 13.51 -3.50
CA VAL A 26 -8.94 12.52 -2.72
C VAL A 26 -10.42 12.62 -3.07
N VAL A 27 -11.00 11.54 -3.59
CA VAL A 27 -12.44 11.39 -3.81
C VAL A 27 -12.99 10.40 -2.81
N GLY A 28 -13.90 10.85 -1.94
CA GLY A 28 -14.49 9.99 -0.91
C GLY A 28 -15.57 10.70 -0.10
N GLY A 29 -16.55 9.93 0.35
CA GLY A 29 -17.65 10.43 1.18
C GLY A 29 -17.34 10.38 2.67
N CYS A 30 -18.06 11.21 3.44
CA CYS A 30 -18.03 11.18 4.89
C CYS A 30 -19.45 10.99 5.45
N ARG A 31 -19.56 10.30 6.57
CA ARG A 31 -20.80 10.17 7.35
C ARG A 31 -20.47 10.23 8.83
N ALA A 32 -21.14 11.14 9.55
CA ALA A 32 -20.90 11.38 10.98
C ALA A 32 -19.41 11.63 11.33
N GLY A 33 -18.71 12.46 10.52
CA GLY A 33 -17.31 12.79 10.74
C GLY A 33 -16.31 11.67 10.42
N LEU A 34 -16.74 10.58 9.76
CA LEU A 34 -15.89 9.44 9.41
C LEU A 34 -15.94 9.15 7.91
N PRO A 35 -14.84 8.68 7.28
CA PRO A 35 -14.84 8.19 5.91
C PRO A 35 -15.91 7.11 5.72
N ASN A 36 -16.73 7.25 4.65
CA ASN A 36 -17.81 6.31 4.40
C ASN A 36 -18.21 6.28 2.93
N GLY A 37 -18.28 5.11 2.33
CA GLY A 37 -18.57 4.87 0.92
C GLY A 37 -17.32 4.63 0.10
N ALA A 38 -17.42 4.82 -1.22
CA ALA A 38 -16.28 4.66 -2.13
C ALA A 38 -15.16 5.65 -1.81
N TYR A 39 -13.93 5.21 -2.03
CA TYR A 39 -12.71 5.99 -1.83
C TYR A 39 -11.81 5.83 -3.05
N GLU A 40 -11.32 6.96 -3.57
CA GLU A 40 -10.33 6.98 -4.64
C GLU A 40 -9.28 8.03 -4.35
N LEU A 41 -8.04 7.74 -4.73
CA LEU A 41 -6.91 8.66 -4.70
C LEU A 41 -6.38 8.79 -6.12
N HIS A 42 -6.36 10.01 -6.64
CA HIS A 42 -5.88 10.32 -7.99
C HIS A 42 -4.63 11.18 -7.95
N GLU A 43 -3.75 11.01 -8.93
CA GLU A 43 -2.67 11.95 -9.24
C GLU A 43 -3.24 13.24 -9.86
N GLU A 44 -2.43 14.31 -9.94
CA GLU A 44 -2.83 15.58 -10.56
C GLU A 44 -3.30 15.42 -12.01
N ASP A 45 -2.79 14.43 -12.73
CA ASP A 45 -3.22 14.13 -14.11
C ASP A 45 -4.47 13.24 -14.20
N GLY A 46 -5.11 12.95 -13.06
CA GLY A 46 -6.34 12.16 -12.96
C GLY A 46 -6.12 10.65 -12.94
N ARG A 47 -4.88 10.15 -12.97
CA ARG A 47 -4.62 8.71 -12.87
C ARG A 47 -4.91 8.19 -11.47
N LEU A 48 -5.56 7.03 -11.42
CA LEU A 48 -5.92 6.37 -10.17
C LEU A 48 -4.68 5.74 -9.51
N ARG A 49 -4.49 6.03 -8.23
CA ARG A 49 -3.43 5.45 -7.37
C ARG A 49 -3.99 4.45 -6.38
N ILE A 50 -5.19 4.70 -5.86
CA ILE A 50 -5.89 3.80 -4.95
C ILE A 50 -7.37 3.84 -5.25
N ALA A 51 -8.03 2.67 -5.21
CA ALA A 51 -9.48 2.56 -5.09
C ALA A 51 -9.84 1.60 -3.96
N GLY A 52 -10.90 1.92 -3.22
CA GLY A 52 -11.40 1.09 -2.14
C GLY A 52 -12.72 1.61 -1.59
N ALA A 53 -13.07 1.18 -0.38
CA ALA A 53 -14.24 1.70 0.31
C ALA A 53 -14.03 1.72 1.83
N PHE A 54 -14.77 2.61 2.48
CA PHE A 54 -14.85 2.70 3.94
C PHE A 54 -16.28 2.50 4.41
N ALA A 55 -16.44 1.85 5.56
CA ALA A 55 -17.67 1.80 6.32
C ALA A 55 -17.38 2.30 7.73
N GLN A 56 -17.97 3.45 8.11
CA GLN A 56 -17.78 4.05 9.44
C GLN A 56 -16.29 4.23 9.82
N GLY A 57 -15.47 4.72 8.90
CA GLY A 57 -14.04 4.95 9.09
C GLY A 57 -13.15 3.73 8.94
N ARG A 58 -13.70 2.51 8.76
CA ARG A 58 -12.96 1.26 8.61
C ARG A 58 -12.90 0.83 7.15
N LYS A 59 -11.74 0.34 6.70
CA LYS A 59 -11.57 -0.22 5.35
C LYS A 59 -12.49 -1.43 5.18
N THR A 60 -13.20 -1.50 4.04
CA THR A 60 -14.08 -2.61 3.71
C THR A 60 -14.01 -2.92 2.22
N GLY A 61 -14.32 -4.17 1.84
CA GLY A 61 -14.19 -4.60 0.45
C GLY A 61 -12.74 -4.69 -0.01
N THR A 62 -12.50 -4.45 -1.29
CA THR A 62 -11.18 -4.63 -1.88
C THR A 62 -10.51 -3.29 -2.13
N PHE A 63 -9.30 -3.11 -1.60
CA PHE A 63 -8.42 -2.01 -1.95
C PHE A 63 -7.48 -2.43 -3.07
N ILE A 64 -7.39 -1.60 -4.10
CA ILE A 64 -6.52 -1.80 -5.26
C ILE A 64 -5.54 -0.62 -5.33
N PHE A 65 -4.28 -0.92 -5.60
CA PHE A 65 -3.20 0.05 -5.67
C PHE A 65 -2.52 -0.01 -7.02
N TRP A 66 -2.19 1.16 -7.57
CA TRP A 66 -1.48 1.32 -8.83
C TRP A 66 -0.18 2.10 -8.64
N ALA A 67 0.82 1.80 -9.47
CA ALA A 67 2.06 2.57 -9.60
C ALA A 67 1.79 3.92 -10.28
N GLU A 68 2.74 4.86 -10.21
CA GLU A 68 2.68 6.16 -10.89
C GLU A 68 2.38 6.04 -12.40
N GLY A 69 2.88 4.98 -13.04
CA GLY A 69 2.60 4.69 -14.44
C GLY A 69 1.26 4.01 -14.71
N GLY A 70 0.45 3.69 -13.68
CA GLY A 70 -0.85 3.04 -13.82
C GLY A 70 -0.81 1.51 -13.83
N ALA A 71 0.36 0.87 -13.70
CA ALA A 71 0.43 -0.58 -13.52
C ALA A 71 -0.11 -0.98 -12.14
N ARG A 72 -0.92 -2.05 -12.08
CA ARG A 72 -1.43 -2.55 -10.81
C ARG A 72 -0.30 -3.13 -9.96
N MET A 73 -0.24 -2.76 -8.69
CA MET A 73 0.79 -3.19 -7.74
C MET A 73 0.24 -4.16 -6.70
N ALA A 74 -0.93 -3.88 -6.15
CA ALA A 74 -1.49 -4.67 -5.07
C ALA A 74 -3.02 -4.71 -5.08
N VAL A 75 -3.56 -5.81 -4.59
CA VAL A 75 -4.98 -5.99 -4.27
C VAL A 75 -5.07 -6.56 -2.87
N ILE A 76 -5.75 -5.87 -1.96
CA ILE A 76 -5.85 -6.25 -0.55
C ILE A 76 -7.33 -6.22 -0.13
N PRO A 77 -7.95 -7.36 0.16
CA PRO A 77 -9.31 -7.41 0.66
C PRO A 77 -9.35 -7.13 2.17
N TYR A 78 -10.32 -6.31 2.59
CA TYR A 78 -10.57 -5.96 3.99
C TYR A 78 -12.00 -6.22 4.40
N ASN A 79 -12.17 -6.66 5.62
CA ASN A 79 -13.42 -6.67 6.36
C ASN A 79 -13.22 -5.89 7.67
N GLU A 80 -13.77 -4.66 7.75
CA GLU A 80 -13.67 -3.79 8.93
C GLU A 80 -12.23 -3.57 9.43
N ASP A 81 -11.32 -3.17 8.53
CA ASP A 81 -9.87 -2.98 8.72
C ASP A 81 -9.04 -4.26 8.79
N VAL A 82 -9.65 -5.42 8.92
CA VAL A 82 -9.00 -6.73 9.02
C VAL A 82 -8.83 -7.33 7.61
N ARG A 83 -7.64 -7.79 7.25
CA ARG A 83 -7.42 -8.50 5.97
C ARG A 83 -8.16 -9.84 6.00
N SER A 84 -9.03 -10.04 5.01
CA SER A 84 -9.83 -11.26 4.89
C SER A 84 -10.05 -11.56 3.42
N GLY A 85 -9.43 -12.63 2.91
CA GLY A 85 -9.39 -13.00 1.50
C GLY A 85 -7.97 -13.06 0.96
N THR A 86 -7.80 -13.11 -0.36
CA THR A 86 -6.48 -13.27 -0.97
C THR A 86 -5.85 -11.92 -1.30
N VAL A 87 -4.74 -11.60 -0.63
CA VAL A 87 -3.82 -10.53 -1.02
C VAL A 87 -3.07 -10.97 -2.26
N ALA A 88 -2.98 -10.08 -3.23
CA ALA A 88 -2.24 -10.33 -4.47
C ALA A 88 -1.33 -9.14 -4.78
N LEU A 89 -0.07 -9.44 -5.12
CA LEU A 89 0.93 -8.46 -5.52
C LEU A 89 1.42 -8.75 -6.92
N TRP A 90 1.84 -7.69 -7.61
CA TRP A 90 2.42 -7.76 -8.95
C TRP A 90 3.77 -7.07 -9.00
N TYR A 91 4.67 -7.61 -9.80
CA TYR A 91 5.83 -6.86 -10.24
C TYR A 91 5.37 -5.74 -11.16
N THR A 92 6.05 -4.62 -11.08
CA THR A 92 5.89 -3.51 -12.05
C THR A 92 7.19 -3.35 -12.81
N ALA A 93 7.11 -3.09 -14.10
CA ALA A 93 8.29 -2.72 -14.88
C ALA A 93 8.86 -1.39 -14.36
N ARG A 94 10.14 -1.10 -14.69
CA ARG A 94 10.82 0.12 -14.22
C ARG A 94 10.15 1.41 -14.68
N ASP A 95 9.38 1.36 -15.76
CA ASP A 95 8.59 2.48 -16.27
C ASP A 95 7.30 2.74 -15.47
N GLY A 96 6.92 1.82 -14.58
CA GLY A 96 5.68 1.89 -13.79
C GLY A 96 4.39 1.69 -14.60
N HIS A 97 4.46 1.56 -15.93
CA HIS A 97 3.29 1.46 -16.81
C HIS A 97 2.84 0.03 -17.09
N THR A 98 3.74 -0.93 -16.93
CA THR A 98 3.50 -2.32 -17.31
C THR A 98 3.50 -3.24 -16.10
N GLU A 99 2.45 -4.08 -15.96
CA GLU A 99 2.49 -5.21 -15.03
C GLU A 99 3.51 -6.23 -15.56
N ALA A 100 4.54 -6.53 -14.74
CA ALA A 100 5.59 -7.48 -15.09
C ALA A 100 5.30 -8.92 -14.62
N GLY A 101 4.05 -9.20 -14.25
CA GLY A 101 3.58 -10.51 -13.81
C GLY A 101 3.23 -10.57 -12.33
N ARG A 102 2.63 -11.70 -11.93
CA ARG A 102 2.25 -11.97 -10.54
C ARG A 102 3.50 -12.16 -9.69
N GLN A 103 3.54 -11.51 -8.53
CA GLN A 103 4.60 -11.68 -7.54
C GLN A 103 4.15 -12.59 -6.39
N LEU A 104 2.92 -12.37 -5.88
CA LEU A 104 2.42 -13.05 -4.70
C LEU A 104 0.91 -13.29 -4.78
N GLU A 105 0.47 -14.43 -4.26
CA GLU A 105 -0.89 -14.71 -3.82
C GLU A 105 -0.84 -15.27 -2.40
N ALA A 106 -1.42 -14.54 -1.45
CA ALA A 106 -1.41 -14.90 -0.04
C ALA A 106 -2.82 -14.80 0.55
N PRO A 107 -3.47 -15.92 0.87
CA PRO A 107 -4.76 -15.89 1.55
C PRO A 107 -4.61 -15.53 3.03
N TYR A 108 -5.53 -14.67 3.50
CA TYR A 108 -5.63 -14.20 4.87
C TYR A 108 -7.01 -14.50 5.46
N VAL A 109 -7.01 -14.89 6.72
CA VAL A 109 -8.19 -14.96 7.60
C VAL A 109 -7.83 -14.20 8.87
N ASP A 110 -8.63 -13.19 9.21
CA ASP A 110 -8.46 -12.37 10.42
C ASP A 110 -7.02 -11.83 10.59
N ASP A 111 -6.50 -11.17 9.53
CA ASP A 111 -5.13 -10.63 9.43
C ASP A 111 -3.99 -11.67 9.50
N ARG A 112 -4.30 -12.97 9.51
CA ARG A 112 -3.32 -14.04 9.58
C ARG A 112 -3.24 -14.81 8.27
N LEU A 113 -2.04 -15.14 7.85
CA LEU A 113 -1.82 -16.06 6.73
C LEU A 113 -2.52 -17.39 7.00
N HIS A 114 -3.36 -17.83 6.06
CA HIS A 114 -4.10 -19.09 6.20
C HIS A 114 -4.34 -19.73 4.83
N GLY A 115 -3.87 -20.95 4.64
CA GLY A 115 -3.95 -21.67 3.37
C GLY A 115 -2.61 -21.71 2.63
N ILE A 116 -2.67 -21.77 1.31
CA ILE A 116 -1.48 -21.92 0.46
C ILE A 116 -1.10 -20.54 -0.12
N ILE A 117 0.08 -20.07 0.27
CA ILE A 117 0.74 -18.89 -0.29
C ILE A 117 1.54 -19.33 -1.50
N ARG A 118 1.49 -18.57 -2.59
CA ARG A 118 2.29 -18.78 -3.80
C ARG A 118 3.00 -17.51 -4.19
N SER A 119 4.28 -17.64 -4.53
CA SER A 119 5.04 -16.53 -5.10
C SER A 119 5.79 -16.97 -6.35
N TRP A 120 6.13 -15.99 -7.17
CA TRP A 120 6.82 -16.16 -8.44
C TRP A 120 8.01 -15.22 -8.51
N HIS A 121 9.04 -15.61 -9.21
CA HIS A 121 10.14 -14.75 -9.63
C HIS A 121 9.70 -13.78 -10.73
N ALA A 122 10.48 -12.73 -10.97
CA ALA A 122 10.18 -11.75 -12.02
C ALA A 122 10.16 -12.36 -13.44
N ASN A 123 10.83 -13.50 -13.64
CA ASN A 123 10.78 -14.29 -14.87
C ASN A 123 9.55 -15.24 -14.96
N ALA A 124 8.58 -15.08 -14.06
CA ALA A 124 7.37 -15.89 -13.89
C ALA A 124 7.61 -17.36 -13.49
N ALA A 125 8.86 -17.77 -13.20
CA ALA A 125 9.11 -19.07 -12.60
C ALA A 125 8.56 -19.12 -11.16
N ARG A 126 8.09 -20.31 -10.72
CA ARG A 126 7.66 -20.50 -9.33
C ARG A 126 8.83 -20.19 -8.39
N ARG A 127 8.59 -19.30 -7.39
CA ARG A 127 9.57 -18.97 -6.36
C ARG A 127 9.33 -19.74 -5.08
N ALA A 128 8.07 -19.78 -4.62
CA ALA A 128 7.74 -20.48 -3.40
C ALA A 128 6.29 -20.95 -3.34
N GLU A 129 6.06 -21.98 -2.52
CA GLU A 129 4.76 -22.42 -2.04
C GLU A 129 4.87 -22.76 -0.56
N TYR A 130 4.11 -22.00 0.27
CA TYR A 130 4.07 -22.18 1.71
C TYR A 130 2.66 -22.54 2.14
N ARG A 131 2.53 -23.37 3.16
CA ARG A 131 1.24 -23.65 3.79
C ARG A 131 1.22 -23.09 5.20
N TYR A 132 0.25 -22.24 5.48
CA TYR A 132 0.02 -21.65 6.78
C TYR A 132 -1.35 -22.06 7.35
N ASP A 133 -1.40 -22.15 8.66
CA ASP A 133 -2.63 -22.24 9.44
C ASP A 133 -2.64 -21.13 10.49
N HIS A 134 -3.54 -20.14 10.35
CA HIS A 134 -3.71 -18.98 11.23
C HIS A 134 -2.38 -18.32 11.66
N GLY A 135 -1.48 -18.12 10.70
CA GLY A 135 -0.17 -17.49 10.91
C GLY A 135 0.95 -18.47 11.28
N THR A 136 0.65 -19.75 11.47
CA THR A 136 1.65 -20.79 11.76
C THR A 136 2.11 -21.45 10.46
N LEU A 137 3.40 -21.41 10.16
CA LEU A 137 4.01 -22.09 9.01
C LEU A 137 4.02 -23.61 9.23
N LEU A 138 3.30 -24.33 8.37
CA LEU A 138 3.23 -25.81 8.39
C LEU A 138 4.24 -26.42 7.44
N GLU A 139 4.26 -25.96 6.17
CA GLU A 139 5.11 -26.50 5.10
C GLU A 139 5.71 -25.35 4.29
N ALA A 140 6.93 -25.57 3.78
CA ALA A 140 7.61 -24.61 2.92
C ALA A 140 8.37 -25.34 1.81
N HIS A 141 8.10 -24.95 0.57
CA HIS A 141 8.84 -25.32 -0.63
C HIS A 141 9.25 -24.04 -1.34
N ALA A 142 10.49 -24.00 -1.84
CA ALA A 142 10.99 -22.86 -2.58
C ALA A 142 11.95 -23.30 -3.69
N TRP A 143 12.05 -22.47 -4.73
CA TRP A 143 12.87 -22.75 -5.92
C TRP A 143 13.65 -21.50 -6.30
N SER A 144 14.87 -21.70 -6.81
CA SER A 144 15.65 -20.65 -7.43
C SER A 144 15.01 -20.17 -8.75
N GLU A 145 15.48 -19.05 -9.29
CA GLU A 145 15.06 -18.57 -10.63
C GLU A 145 15.31 -19.56 -11.75
N ALA A 146 16.29 -20.48 -11.57
CA ALA A 146 16.57 -21.57 -12.49
C ALA A 146 15.68 -22.80 -12.28
N GLY A 147 14.75 -22.78 -11.32
CA GLY A 147 13.83 -23.86 -11.01
C GLY A 147 14.44 -24.99 -10.14
N LEU A 148 15.61 -24.77 -9.54
CA LEU A 148 16.21 -25.74 -8.61
C LEU A 148 15.53 -25.59 -7.24
N GLU A 149 15.07 -26.72 -6.68
CA GLU A 149 14.45 -26.74 -5.36
C GLU A 149 15.49 -26.48 -4.27
N LEU A 150 15.13 -25.62 -3.31
CA LEU A 150 15.92 -25.32 -2.13
C LEU A 150 15.71 -26.41 -1.07
N SER A 151 16.65 -26.55 -0.14
CA SER A 151 16.46 -27.41 1.02
C SER A 151 15.29 -26.93 1.89
N GLU A 152 14.71 -27.83 2.69
CA GLU A 152 13.62 -27.51 3.61
C GLU A 152 14.01 -26.37 4.59
N ALA A 153 15.24 -26.39 5.08
CA ALA A 153 15.73 -25.36 6.01
C ALA A 153 15.80 -23.97 5.35
N GLU A 154 16.29 -23.89 4.11
CA GLU A 154 16.33 -22.66 3.32
C GLU A 154 14.91 -22.16 2.98
N ALA A 155 14.02 -23.07 2.55
CA ALA A 155 12.64 -22.74 2.25
C ALA A 155 11.88 -22.20 3.47
N ARG A 156 12.09 -22.79 4.67
CA ARG A 156 11.52 -22.29 5.92
C ARG A 156 12.06 -20.92 6.32
N SER A 157 13.37 -20.71 6.19
CA SER A 157 13.99 -19.41 6.47
C SER A 157 13.45 -18.33 5.53
N LEU A 158 13.33 -18.68 4.23
CA LEU A 158 12.75 -17.78 3.22
C LEU A 158 11.29 -17.45 3.54
N ALA A 159 10.47 -18.43 3.95
CA ALA A 159 9.07 -18.21 4.29
C ALA A 159 8.87 -17.21 5.45
N LEU A 160 9.73 -17.24 6.45
CA LEU A 160 9.67 -16.30 7.58
C LEU A 160 10.08 -14.90 7.13
N HIS A 161 11.14 -14.79 6.34
CA HIS A 161 11.59 -13.50 5.78
C HIS A 161 10.54 -12.89 4.86
N ASP A 162 9.95 -13.68 3.94
CA ASP A 162 8.91 -13.23 3.04
C ASP A 162 7.68 -12.71 3.80
N ALA A 163 7.26 -13.41 4.86
CA ALA A 163 6.12 -12.98 5.67
C ALA A 163 6.36 -11.62 6.34
N GLU A 164 7.58 -11.34 6.80
CA GLU A 164 7.94 -10.03 7.37
C GLU A 164 7.99 -8.93 6.29
N GLU A 165 8.59 -9.21 5.13
CA GLU A 165 8.67 -8.25 4.02
C GLU A 165 7.30 -7.90 3.44
N ASP A 166 6.45 -8.90 3.20
CA ASP A 166 5.09 -8.73 2.69
C ASP A 166 4.22 -7.95 3.69
N GLN A 167 4.36 -8.23 5.00
CA GLN A 167 3.70 -7.45 6.03
C GLN A 167 4.15 -5.99 5.99
N GLY A 168 5.45 -5.73 5.97
CA GLY A 168 6.01 -4.37 5.91
C GLY A 168 5.59 -3.63 4.63
N TYR A 169 5.46 -4.34 3.51
CA TYR A 169 4.95 -3.75 2.27
C TYR A 169 3.47 -3.33 2.40
N CYS A 170 2.62 -4.22 2.92
CA CYS A 170 1.21 -3.91 3.17
C CYS A 170 1.04 -2.75 4.16
N ASP A 171 1.86 -2.67 5.20
CA ASP A 171 1.82 -1.59 6.19
C ASP A 171 2.16 -0.22 5.57
N ARG A 172 3.12 -0.17 4.63
CA ARG A 172 3.41 1.06 3.87
C ARG A 172 2.23 1.50 3.01
N LEU A 173 1.52 0.57 2.37
CA LEU A 173 0.31 0.87 1.60
C LEU A 173 -0.82 1.41 2.50
N VAL A 174 -0.99 0.84 3.70
CA VAL A 174 -1.96 1.33 4.71
C VAL A 174 -1.56 2.71 5.22
N ALA A 175 -0.29 2.97 5.46
CA ALA A 175 0.20 4.30 5.86
C ALA A 175 -0.12 5.33 4.76
N PHE A 176 0.11 4.99 3.50
CA PHE A 176 -0.21 5.86 2.37
C PHE A 176 -1.72 6.18 2.26
N ILE A 177 -2.60 5.22 2.54
CA ILE A 177 -4.05 5.49 2.67
C ILE A 177 -4.32 6.52 3.78
N ARG A 178 -3.70 6.33 4.97
CA ARG A 178 -3.95 7.18 6.15
C ARG A 178 -3.53 8.63 5.94
N GLU A 179 -2.48 8.86 5.18
CA GLU A 179 -1.99 10.19 4.82
C GLU A 179 -2.95 10.94 3.87
N HIS A 180 -3.81 10.19 3.15
CA HIS A 180 -4.68 10.72 2.09
C HIS A 180 -6.16 10.38 2.32
N LEU A 181 -6.61 10.37 3.57
CA LEU A 181 -8.03 10.17 3.89
C LEU A 181 -8.88 11.39 3.49
N PRO A 182 -10.18 11.19 3.18
CA PRO A 182 -11.12 12.30 3.03
C PRO A 182 -11.15 13.16 4.31
N ARG A 183 -11.19 14.48 4.14
CA ARG A 183 -11.36 15.41 5.26
C ARG A 183 -12.82 15.40 5.69
N CYS A 184 -13.10 14.79 6.81
CA CYS A 184 -14.44 14.68 7.39
C CYS A 184 -14.57 15.69 8.55
N GLU A 185 -15.39 16.71 8.32
CA GLU A 185 -15.76 17.73 9.33
C GLU A 185 -16.99 17.28 10.13
#